data_ce7267ff047fe02e79187121b26c95fa
#
_entry.id   ce7267ff047fe02e79187121b26c95fa
#
_cell.length_a   1.000
_cell.length_b   1.000
_cell.length_c   1.000
_cell.angle_alpha   90.00
_cell.angle_beta   90.00
_cell.angle_gamma   90.00
#
_symmetry.space_group_name_H-M   'P 1'
#
loop_
_entity.id
_entity.type
_entity.pdbx_description
1 polymer ?
#
loop_
_entity_poly.entity_id
_entity_poly.type
_entity_poly.pdbx_seq_one_letter_code
_entity_poly.pdbx_strand_id
1 'polypeptide(L)'
;MLKGIDPRLNADVLYVLRAMGHGDYLIVADTNFPSDSIARETVYGDLLRMENITAGEAAEAILSVYPLDTFVDDFACRMEIVGKPDEVPPVQQEVQDAVDAAEGEPRKMIGVERFAFYDMAKDAYAVIQTGERRFYGCVMFRKGVVPPDA
;
A
#
# COMPACT_ATOMS: atom_id res chain seq x y z
N MET A 1 17.40 -9.56 12.97
CA MET A 1 16.87 -8.19 12.84
C MET A 1 17.88 -7.31 12.13
N LEU A 2 17.41 -6.29 11.43
CA LEU A 2 18.24 -5.32 10.73
C LEU A 2 18.24 -3.97 11.49
N LYS A 3 19.39 -3.31 11.52
CA LYS A 3 19.49 -1.97 12.13
C LYS A 3 18.76 -0.94 11.26
N GLY A 4 17.99 -0.05 11.90
CA GLY A 4 17.29 1.04 11.20
C GLY A 4 16.08 0.63 10.40
N ILE A 5 15.66 -0.63 10.46
CA ILE A 5 14.49 -1.15 9.76
C ILE A 5 13.36 -1.36 10.77
N ASP A 6 12.15 -0.93 10.41
CA ASP A 6 10.96 -1.15 11.24
C ASP A 6 10.76 -2.65 11.47
N PRO A 7 10.64 -3.11 12.74
CA PRO A 7 10.54 -4.53 13.06
C PRO A 7 9.26 -5.20 12.54
N ARG A 8 8.25 -4.44 12.15
CA ARG A 8 7.02 -4.96 11.52
C ARG A 8 7.23 -5.44 10.09
N LEU A 9 8.32 -5.03 9.43
CA LEU A 9 8.69 -5.46 8.08
C LEU A 9 9.39 -6.82 8.14
N ASN A 10 8.69 -7.88 7.70
CA ASN A 10 9.27 -9.23 7.63
C ASN A 10 10.14 -9.41 6.38
N ALA A 11 10.84 -10.55 6.31
CA ALA A 11 11.81 -10.82 5.26
C ALA A 11 11.19 -10.82 3.85
N ASP A 12 10.00 -11.43 3.70
CA ASP A 12 9.34 -11.53 2.40
C ASP A 12 8.87 -10.15 1.92
N VAL A 13 8.32 -9.34 2.81
CA VAL A 13 7.93 -7.96 2.51
C VAL A 13 9.16 -7.14 2.11
N LEU A 14 10.24 -7.20 2.88
CA LEU A 14 11.49 -6.48 2.56
C LEU A 14 12.06 -6.90 1.21
N TYR A 15 12.03 -8.20 0.90
CA TYR A 15 12.46 -8.70 -0.41
C TYR A 15 11.68 -8.03 -1.54
N VAL A 16 10.36 -8.03 -1.45
CA VAL A 16 9.50 -7.46 -2.50
C VAL A 16 9.71 -5.96 -2.62
N LEU A 17 9.71 -5.22 -1.50
CA LEU A 17 9.94 -3.78 -1.52
C LEU A 17 11.28 -3.42 -2.18
N ARG A 18 12.32 -4.22 -1.94
CA ARG A 18 13.64 -4.01 -2.55
C ARG A 18 13.67 -4.42 -4.02
N ALA A 19 12.97 -5.49 -4.39
CA ALA A 19 12.92 -6.00 -5.77
C ALA A 19 12.13 -5.09 -6.72
N MET A 20 11.11 -4.41 -6.21
CA MET A 20 10.29 -3.47 -7.00
C MET A 20 11.15 -2.32 -7.54
N GLY A 21 10.86 -1.88 -8.75
CA GLY A 21 11.49 -0.73 -9.40
C GLY A 21 10.59 0.49 -9.48
N HIS A 22 11.11 1.57 -10.04
CA HIS A 22 10.36 2.80 -10.26
C HIS A 22 9.11 2.56 -11.10
N GLY A 23 7.96 2.97 -10.60
CA GLY A 23 6.66 2.82 -11.27
C GLY A 23 5.91 1.52 -10.93
N ASP A 24 6.57 0.51 -10.37
CA ASP A 24 5.89 -0.66 -9.82
C ASP A 24 5.00 -0.23 -8.65
N TYR A 25 3.91 -0.96 -8.42
CA TYR A 25 3.04 -0.60 -7.30
C TYR A 25 2.62 -1.80 -6.45
N LEU A 26 2.29 -1.50 -5.22
CA LEU A 26 1.99 -2.41 -4.13
C LEU A 26 0.56 -2.21 -3.67
N ILE A 27 -0.16 -3.29 -3.41
CA ILE A 27 -1.48 -3.24 -2.77
C ILE A 27 -1.33 -3.62 -1.29
N VAL A 28 -1.95 -2.82 -0.42
CA VAL A 28 -2.08 -3.09 1.01
C VAL A 28 -3.56 -3.23 1.29
N ALA A 29 -3.98 -4.37 1.81
CA ALA A 29 -5.39 -4.76 1.84
C ALA A 29 -5.88 -5.17 3.23
N ASP A 30 -7.18 -5.00 3.45
CA ASP A 30 -7.86 -5.49 4.65
C ASP A 30 -8.13 -7.01 4.59
N THR A 31 -8.71 -7.55 5.66
CA THR A 31 -8.97 -8.99 5.79
C THR A 31 -10.12 -9.51 4.92
N ASN A 32 -10.90 -8.63 4.30
CA ASN A 32 -12.02 -9.00 3.43
C ASN A 32 -11.69 -8.95 1.94
N PHE A 33 -10.62 -8.25 1.57
CA PHE A 33 -10.17 -8.19 0.18
C PHE A 33 -9.77 -9.59 -0.30
N PRO A 34 -10.06 -9.97 -1.57
CA PRO A 34 -9.67 -11.27 -2.10
C PRO A 34 -8.16 -11.34 -2.38
N SER A 35 -7.36 -11.15 -1.33
CA SER A 35 -5.92 -10.96 -1.43
C SER A 35 -5.20 -12.18 -1.99
N ASP A 36 -5.55 -13.40 -1.54
CA ASP A 36 -4.86 -14.61 -1.99
C ASP A 36 -5.07 -14.87 -3.49
N SER A 37 -6.31 -14.80 -3.96
CA SER A 37 -6.61 -15.05 -5.38
C SER A 37 -6.01 -13.97 -6.29
N ILE A 38 -6.07 -12.71 -5.88
CA ILE A 38 -5.50 -11.60 -6.65
C ILE A 38 -3.98 -11.66 -6.63
N ALA A 39 -3.35 -11.96 -5.49
CA ALA A 39 -1.90 -12.07 -5.38
C ALA A 39 -1.30 -13.05 -6.38
N ARG A 40 -2.00 -14.13 -6.70
CA ARG A 40 -1.56 -15.13 -7.68
C ARG A 40 -1.44 -14.59 -9.10
N GLU A 41 -2.13 -13.50 -9.41
CA GLU A 41 -2.09 -12.84 -10.72
C GLU A 41 -1.04 -11.72 -10.77
N THR A 42 -0.45 -11.35 -9.64
CA THR A 42 0.58 -10.30 -9.56
C THR A 42 1.95 -10.77 -10.04
N VAL A 43 2.87 -9.84 -10.20
CA VAL A 43 4.25 -10.15 -10.61
C VAL A 43 4.92 -11.10 -9.62
N TYR A 44 4.79 -10.85 -8.33
CA TYR A 44 5.34 -11.72 -7.27
C TYR A 44 4.66 -13.09 -7.25
N GLY A 45 3.36 -13.15 -7.55
CA GLY A 45 2.61 -14.40 -7.70
C GLY A 45 2.23 -15.09 -6.40
N ASP A 46 2.51 -14.52 -5.26
CA ASP A 46 2.22 -15.09 -3.94
C ASP A 46 1.74 -13.98 -2.99
N LEU A 47 1.07 -14.37 -1.90
CA LEU A 47 0.54 -13.43 -0.93
C LEU A 47 1.58 -13.06 0.12
N LEU A 48 1.75 -11.76 0.33
CA LEU A 48 2.51 -11.23 1.46
C LEU A 48 1.58 -10.98 2.65
N ARG A 49 2.08 -11.15 3.87
CA ARG A 49 1.28 -11.06 5.10
C ARG A 49 1.92 -10.12 6.12
N MET A 50 1.09 -9.22 6.66
CA MET A 50 1.37 -8.38 7.83
C MET A 50 0.13 -8.42 8.73
N GLU A 51 -0.30 -9.62 9.11
CA GLU A 51 -1.65 -9.88 9.66
C GLU A 51 -1.84 -9.45 11.11
N ASN A 52 -0.77 -9.10 11.81
CA ASN A 52 -0.84 -8.68 13.21
C ASN A 52 -1.06 -7.19 13.42
N ILE A 53 -1.16 -6.42 12.35
CA ILE A 53 -1.25 -4.95 12.40
C ILE A 53 -2.35 -4.43 11.48
N THR A 54 -2.79 -3.20 11.74
CA THR A 54 -3.81 -2.50 10.94
C THR A 54 -3.25 -1.98 9.62
N ALA A 55 -4.12 -1.53 8.73
CA ALA A 55 -3.70 -0.92 7.46
C ALA A 55 -2.83 0.34 7.68
N GLY A 56 -3.21 1.18 8.65
CA GLY A 56 -2.43 2.38 8.99
C GLY A 56 -1.05 2.05 9.51
N GLU A 57 -0.94 1.08 10.42
CA GLU A 57 0.34 0.60 10.96
C GLU A 57 1.21 -0.05 9.86
N ALA A 58 0.60 -0.81 8.96
CA ALA A 58 1.32 -1.38 7.82
C ALA A 58 1.84 -0.29 6.86
N ALA A 59 1.01 0.71 6.56
CA ALA A 59 1.42 1.86 5.76
C ALA A 59 2.61 2.59 6.38
N GLU A 60 2.55 2.86 7.67
CA GLU A 60 3.63 3.52 8.41
C GLU A 60 4.94 2.73 8.30
N ALA A 61 4.90 1.43 8.52
CA ALA A 61 6.07 0.55 8.43
C ALA A 61 6.64 0.51 7.00
N ILE A 62 5.79 0.32 6.00
CA ILE A 62 6.18 0.25 4.59
C ILE A 62 6.82 1.56 4.15
N LEU A 63 6.16 2.68 4.42
CA LEU A 63 6.60 4.00 3.97
C LEU A 63 7.87 4.49 4.68
N SER A 64 8.29 3.83 5.76
CA SER A 64 9.58 4.12 6.40
C SER A 64 10.78 3.79 5.51
N VAL A 65 10.60 2.90 4.52
CA VAL A 65 11.67 2.46 3.59
C VAL A 65 11.29 2.59 2.11
N TYR A 66 10.04 2.92 1.81
CA TYR A 66 9.49 2.87 0.47
C TYR A 66 9.20 4.28 -0.03
N PRO A 67 9.92 4.76 -1.07
CA PRO A 67 9.67 6.07 -1.64
C PRO A 67 8.38 6.04 -2.47
N LEU A 68 7.51 7.02 -2.30
CA LEU A 68 6.34 7.20 -3.16
C LEU A 68 6.74 7.94 -4.44
N ASP A 69 6.08 7.58 -5.55
CA ASP A 69 6.34 8.19 -6.85
C ASP A 69 5.61 9.54 -6.98
N THR A 70 6.25 10.58 -6.49
CA THR A 70 5.68 11.93 -6.51
C THR A 70 5.75 12.62 -7.88
N PHE A 71 6.25 11.94 -8.90
CA PHE A 71 6.26 12.45 -10.29
C PHE A 71 4.92 12.29 -10.99
N VAL A 72 4.01 11.48 -10.43
CA VAL A 72 2.70 11.19 -10.99
C VAL A 72 1.60 11.46 -9.97
N ASP A 73 0.38 11.74 -10.44
CA ASP A 73 -0.75 12.05 -9.56
C ASP A 73 -1.26 10.84 -8.80
N ASP A 74 -1.18 9.65 -9.41
CA ASP A 74 -1.64 8.38 -8.83
C ASP A 74 -0.52 7.66 -8.05
N PHE A 75 0.28 8.41 -7.32
CA PHE A 75 1.35 7.88 -6.46
C PHE A 75 0.83 7.01 -5.31
N ALA A 76 -0.39 7.28 -4.86
CA ALA A 76 -1.11 6.49 -3.86
C ALA A 76 -2.60 6.59 -4.11
N CYS A 77 -3.30 5.46 -4.01
CA CYS A 77 -4.74 5.37 -4.25
C CYS A 77 -5.45 4.69 -3.09
N ARG A 78 -6.73 5.01 -2.91
CA ARG A 78 -7.62 4.37 -1.96
C ARG A 78 -8.83 3.77 -2.68
N MET A 79 -9.37 2.68 -2.19
CA MET A 79 -10.63 2.13 -2.71
C MET A 79 -11.80 3.02 -2.26
N GLU A 80 -12.56 3.55 -3.20
CA GLU A 80 -13.75 4.35 -2.90
C GLU A 80 -14.86 3.49 -2.28
N ILE A 81 -15.59 4.06 -1.33
CA ILE A 81 -16.81 3.44 -0.79
C ILE A 81 -17.88 3.44 -1.89
N VAL A 82 -18.46 2.29 -2.14
CA VAL A 82 -19.55 2.14 -3.12
C VAL A 82 -20.71 3.09 -2.76
N GLY A 83 -21.10 3.94 -3.71
CA GLY A 83 -22.15 4.94 -3.53
C GLY A 83 -21.74 6.20 -2.77
N LYS A 84 -20.49 6.27 -2.26
CA LYS A 84 -19.98 7.41 -1.50
C LYS A 84 -18.50 7.66 -1.84
N PRO A 85 -18.17 7.97 -3.11
CA PRO A 85 -16.78 8.04 -3.58
C PRO A 85 -15.94 9.09 -2.89
N ASP A 86 -16.56 10.16 -2.39
CA ASP A 86 -15.85 11.26 -1.73
C ASP A 86 -15.68 11.05 -0.22
N GLU A 87 -16.33 10.04 0.36
CA GLU A 87 -16.20 9.74 1.79
C GLU A 87 -14.89 9.01 2.05
N VAL A 88 -14.10 9.56 2.99
CA VAL A 88 -12.86 8.93 3.45
C VAL A 88 -13.10 8.34 4.84
N PRO A 89 -13.22 7.00 4.96
CA PRO A 89 -13.45 6.39 6.26
C PRO A 89 -12.21 6.49 7.15
N PRO A 90 -12.36 6.33 8.49
CA PRO A 90 -11.23 6.47 9.43
C PRO A 90 -10.01 5.62 9.08
N VAL A 91 -10.20 4.38 8.61
CA VAL A 91 -9.09 3.51 8.22
C VAL A 91 -8.25 4.10 7.09
N GLN A 92 -8.89 4.72 6.11
CA GLN A 92 -8.18 5.39 5.00
C GLN A 92 -7.54 6.70 5.46
N GLN A 93 -8.16 7.41 6.40
CA GLN A 93 -7.56 8.61 6.97
C GLN A 93 -6.27 8.29 7.73
N GLU A 94 -6.23 7.19 8.46
CA GLU A 94 -5.00 6.73 9.13
C GLU A 94 -3.88 6.45 8.13
N VAL A 95 -4.21 5.84 6.98
CA VAL A 95 -3.24 5.62 5.90
C VAL A 95 -2.81 6.96 5.28
N GLN A 96 -3.76 7.88 5.06
CA GLN A 96 -3.45 9.22 4.58
C GLN A 96 -2.49 9.96 5.50
N ASP A 97 -2.69 9.85 6.82
CA ASP A 97 -1.81 10.45 7.81
C ASP A 97 -0.38 9.87 7.72
N ALA A 98 -0.26 8.56 7.49
CA ALA A 98 1.03 7.92 7.29
C ALA A 98 1.72 8.40 5.99
N VAL A 99 0.96 8.58 4.92
CA VAL A 99 1.46 9.14 3.65
C VAL A 99 1.98 10.56 3.86
N ASP A 100 1.19 11.41 4.50
CA ASP A 100 1.55 12.81 4.75
C ASP A 100 2.80 12.91 5.64
N ALA A 101 2.89 12.08 6.66
CA ALA A 101 4.07 12.03 7.54
C ALA A 101 5.33 11.59 6.79
N ALA A 102 5.23 10.57 5.95
CA ALA A 102 6.35 10.06 5.17
C ALA A 102 6.85 11.07 4.13
N GLU A 103 5.95 11.82 3.51
CA GLU A 103 6.29 12.86 2.52
C GLU A 103 6.71 14.19 3.16
N GLY A 104 6.39 14.41 4.44
CA GLY A 104 6.67 15.67 5.13
C GLY A 104 5.73 16.82 4.75
N GLU A 105 4.68 16.53 3.99
CA GLU A 105 3.64 17.48 3.57
C GLU A 105 2.36 16.74 3.20
N PRO A 106 1.18 17.40 3.23
CA PRO A 106 -0.06 16.78 2.79
C PRO A 106 -0.02 16.39 1.30
N ARG A 107 -0.27 15.11 1.02
CA ARG A 107 -0.38 14.56 -0.34
C ARG A 107 -1.58 13.62 -0.42
N LYS A 108 -2.68 14.15 -0.92
CA LYS A 108 -3.96 13.44 -0.94
C LYS A 108 -3.93 12.22 -1.88
N MET A 109 -4.29 11.06 -1.36
CA MET A 109 -4.51 9.85 -2.15
C MET A 109 -5.69 10.02 -3.10
N ILE A 110 -5.60 9.41 -4.27
CA ILE A 110 -6.66 9.40 -5.28
C ILE A 110 -7.64 8.25 -4.99
N GLY A 111 -8.94 8.55 -5.07
CA GLY A 111 -9.99 7.53 -4.99
C GLY A 111 -10.08 6.74 -6.28
N VAL A 112 -10.23 5.42 -6.16
CA VAL A 112 -10.44 4.47 -7.26
C VAL A 112 -11.68 3.65 -6.98
N GLU A 113 -12.58 3.55 -7.96
CA GLU A 113 -13.79 2.76 -7.85
C GLU A 113 -13.45 1.29 -7.54
N ARG A 114 -14.31 0.61 -6.77
CA ARG A 114 -14.05 -0.73 -6.21
C ARG A 114 -13.59 -1.75 -7.26
N PHE A 115 -14.32 -1.89 -8.37
CA PHE A 115 -13.97 -2.91 -9.38
C PHE A 115 -12.74 -2.51 -10.19
N ALA A 116 -12.56 -1.23 -10.46
CA ALA A 116 -11.33 -0.71 -11.05
C ALA A 116 -10.13 -0.96 -10.13
N PHE A 117 -10.33 -0.87 -8.81
CA PHE A 117 -9.29 -1.20 -7.83
C PHE A 117 -8.91 -2.70 -7.89
N TYR A 118 -9.89 -3.59 -8.02
CA TYR A 118 -9.62 -5.03 -8.19
C TYR A 118 -8.80 -5.30 -9.45
N ASP A 119 -9.14 -4.68 -10.58
CA ASP A 119 -8.39 -4.83 -11.82
C ASP A 119 -6.95 -4.28 -11.70
N MET A 120 -6.81 -3.11 -11.09
CA MET A 120 -5.50 -2.53 -10.78
C MET A 120 -4.67 -3.46 -9.89
N ALA A 121 -5.28 -4.09 -8.90
CA ALA A 121 -4.59 -4.98 -7.97
C ALA A 121 -4.01 -6.22 -8.67
N LYS A 122 -4.67 -6.75 -9.68
CA LYS A 122 -4.18 -7.90 -10.46
C LYS A 122 -2.90 -7.59 -11.23
N ASP A 123 -2.71 -6.35 -11.63
CA ASP A 123 -1.53 -5.88 -12.36
C ASP A 123 -0.43 -5.34 -11.42
N ALA A 124 -0.65 -5.36 -10.10
CA ALA A 124 0.32 -4.91 -9.12
C ALA A 124 1.55 -5.83 -9.07
N TYR A 125 2.63 -5.31 -8.49
CA TYR A 125 3.80 -6.16 -8.22
C TYR A 125 3.48 -7.22 -7.17
N ALA A 126 2.80 -6.84 -6.10
CA ALA A 126 2.40 -7.74 -5.01
C ALA A 126 1.21 -7.20 -4.22
N VAL A 127 0.58 -8.08 -3.45
CA VAL A 127 -0.47 -7.76 -2.47
C VAL A 127 0.02 -8.13 -1.08
N ILE A 128 -0.12 -7.20 -0.14
CA ILE A 128 0.10 -7.44 1.30
C ILE A 128 -1.26 -7.47 1.99
N GLN A 129 -1.61 -8.59 2.61
CA GLN A 129 -2.76 -8.67 3.49
C GLN A 129 -2.36 -8.25 4.90
N THR A 130 -3.08 -7.27 5.45
CA THR A 130 -2.93 -6.81 6.83
C THR A 130 -3.93 -7.51 7.75
N GLY A 131 -3.88 -7.21 9.05
CA GLY A 131 -4.90 -7.61 10.02
C GLY A 131 -6.06 -6.63 10.12
N GLU A 132 -6.21 -5.69 9.19
CA GLU A 132 -7.26 -4.69 9.19
C GLU A 132 -8.64 -5.32 9.01
N ARG A 133 -9.53 -5.11 9.96
CA ARG A 133 -10.90 -5.68 9.92
C ARG A 133 -11.95 -4.69 9.44
N ARG A 134 -11.64 -3.38 9.45
CA ARG A 134 -12.58 -2.36 8.99
C ARG A 134 -12.69 -2.38 7.47
N PHE A 135 -13.89 -2.10 6.95
CA PHE A 135 -14.16 -2.10 5.52
C PHE A 135 -13.39 -0.99 4.80
N TYR A 136 -13.07 -1.24 3.55
CA TYR A 136 -12.35 -0.31 2.67
C TYR A 136 -10.93 0.05 3.14
N GLY A 137 -10.32 -0.82 3.92
CA GLY A 137 -8.92 -0.70 4.31
C GLY A 137 -7.95 -1.16 3.21
N CYS A 138 -8.18 -0.73 1.99
CA CYS A 138 -7.42 -1.14 0.79
C CYS A 138 -6.84 0.07 0.10
N VAL A 139 -5.52 0.07 -0.10
CA VAL A 139 -4.78 1.17 -0.72
C VAL A 139 -3.71 0.65 -1.69
N MET A 140 -3.26 1.51 -2.57
CA MET A 140 -2.16 1.26 -3.50
C MET A 140 -1.04 2.29 -3.25
N PHE A 141 0.20 1.83 -3.28
CA PHE A 141 1.39 2.68 -3.25
C PHE A 141 2.26 2.43 -4.48
N ARG A 142 2.54 3.47 -5.25
CA ARG A 142 3.44 3.42 -6.41
C ARG A 142 4.85 3.79 -6.00
N LYS A 143 5.81 2.93 -6.34
CA LYS A 143 7.21 3.11 -5.94
C LYS A 143 7.88 4.20 -6.78
N GLY A 144 8.48 5.14 -6.07
CA GLY A 144 9.30 6.19 -6.64
C GLY A 144 10.80 5.87 -6.61
N VAL A 145 11.60 6.89 -6.46
CA VAL A 145 13.05 6.81 -6.50
C VAL A 145 13.69 7.42 -5.26
N VAL A 146 14.90 6.96 -4.94
CA VAL A 146 15.75 7.56 -3.91
C VAL A 146 16.96 8.13 -4.63
N PRO A 147 17.17 9.47 -4.61
CA PRO A 147 18.34 10.09 -5.22
C PRO A 147 19.64 9.67 -4.52
N PRO A 148 20.81 9.72 -5.23
CA PRO A 148 22.08 9.25 -4.65
C PRO A 148 22.57 10.08 -3.47
N ASP A 149 22.10 11.30 -3.35
CA ASP A 149 22.47 12.27 -2.30
C ASP A 149 21.39 12.43 -1.21
N ALA A 150 20.40 11.53 -1.22
CA ALA A 150 19.33 11.55 -0.23
C ALA A 150 19.74 10.87 1.07
#